data_f3769ec0cad712496c6be7bb558c5e6f
#
_entry.id   f3769ec0cad712496c6be7bb558c5e6f
#
_cell.length_a   1.000
_cell.length_b   1.000
_cell.length_c   1.000
_cell.angle_alpha   90.00
_cell.angle_beta   90.00
_cell.angle_gamma   90.00
#
_symmetry.space_group_name_H-M   'P 1'
#
loop_
_entity.id
_entity.type
_entity.pdbx_description
1 polymer ?
#
loop_
_entity_poly.entity_id
_entity_poly.type
_entity_poly.pdbx_seq_one_letter_code
_entity_poly.pdbx_strand_id
1 'polypeptide(L)'
;MRKLFCLCIVSFVACGMAQPVLANKQISDRFKAKYADDKADKDFKALVDEAKCNVCHVDKEDKKKVRNVYGKALHEALEKDKFPMPEFKKEPEKYAERLNEIFKKLEGEKSADEKNKTFGDRMKAKLLPGGDKDGK
;
A
#
# COMPACT_ATOMS: atom_id res chain seq x y z
N MET A 1 -14.39 -31.49 57.99
CA MET A 1 -13.44 -31.63 56.87
C MET A 1 -13.94 -30.72 55.73
N ARG A 2 -13.38 -29.51 55.63
CA ARG A 2 -13.76 -28.51 54.62
C ARG A 2 -12.76 -28.59 53.46
N LYS A 3 -13.22 -29.05 52.29
CA LYS A 3 -12.42 -29.10 51.05
C LYS A 3 -12.48 -27.72 50.41
N LEU A 4 -11.36 -26.98 50.43
CA LEU A 4 -11.16 -25.77 49.62
C LEU A 4 -10.98 -26.15 48.15
N PHE A 5 -11.89 -25.73 47.31
CA PHE A 5 -11.72 -25.77 45.86
C PHE A 5 -11.03 -24.47 45.42
N CYS A 6 -9.72 -24.57 45.12
CA CYS A 6 -8.99 -23.49 44.48
C CYS A 6 -9.39 -23.42 43.00
N LEU A 7 -10.16 -22.40 42.62
CA LEU A 7 -10.49 -22.09 41.24
C LEU A 7 -9.35 -21.25 40.63
N CYS A 8 -8.44 -21.89 39.91
CA CYS A 8 -7.43 -21.18 39.11
C CYS A 8 -8.09 -20.59 37.86
N ILE A 9 -8.36 -19.29 37.88
CA ILE A 9 -8.75 -18.51 36.68
C ILE A 9 -7.48 -18.26 35.89
N VAL A 10 -7.30 -19.03 34.82
CA VAL A 10 -6.26 -18.79 33.79
C VAL A 10 -6.74 -17.66 32.89
N SER A 11 -6.28 -16.44 33.16
CA SER A 11 -6.48 -15.30 32.29
C SER A 11 -5.65 -15.50 31.01
N PHE A 12 -6.31 -15.86 29.94
CA PHE A 12 -5.71 -15.92 28.61
C PHE A 12 -5.57 -14.48 28.09
N VAL A 13 -4.42 -13.86 28.31
CA VAL A 13 -4.06 -12.59 27.68
C VAL A 13 -3.79 -12.89 26.20
N ALA A 14 -4.78 -12.64 25.36
CA ALA A 14 -4.61 -12.62 23.91
C ALA A 14 -3.74 -11.42 23.56
N CYS A 15 -2.42 -11.64 23.54
CA CYS A 15 -1.47 -10.69 23.00
C CYS A 15 -1.68 -10.61 21.48
N GLY A 16 -2.48 -9.66 21.06
CA GLY A 16 -2.65 -9.33 19.64
C GLY A 16 -1.31 -8.90 19.08
N MET A 17 -0.58 -9.81 18.44
CA MET A 17 0.61 -9.49 17.67
C MET A 17 0.17 -8.63 16.48
N ALA A 18 0.30 -7.31 16.64
CA ALA A 18 0.28 -6.39 15.52
C ALA A 18 1.43 -6.79 14.59
N GLN A 19 1.12 -7.52 13.52
CA GLN A 19 2.12 -7.90 12.54
C GLN A 19 2.63 -6.62 11.89
N PRO A 20 3.97 -6.39 11.86
CA PRO A 20 4.52 -5.25 11.16
C PRO A 20 4.07 -5.34 9.70
N VAL A 21 3.37 -4.32 9.23
CA VAL A 21 2.99 -4.19 7.82
C VAL A 21 4.27 -3.92 7.03
N LEU A 22 4.97 -4.98 6.68
CA LEU A 22 6.11 -4.91 5.78
C LEU A 22 5.60 -4.34 4.45
N ALA A 23 6.25 -3.26 4.01
CA ALA A 23 6.04 -2.72 2.68
C ALA A 23 6.14 -3.87 1.68
N ASN A 24 5.04 -4.16 0.98
CA ASN A 24 5.00 -5.33 0.11
C ASN A 24 5.63 -4.96 -1.23
N LYS A 25 6.85 -5.44 -1.47
CA LYS A 25 7.57 -5.24 -2.73
C LYS A 25 6.72 -5.64 -3.93
N GLN A 26 5.93 -6.70 -3.83
CA GLN A 26 5.06 -7.20 -4.90
C GLN A 26 3.98 -6.18 -5.33
N ILE A 27 3.47 -5.35 -4.39
CA ILE A 27 2.56 -4.25 -4.74
C ILE A 27 3.30 -3.19 -5.57
N SER A 28 4.52 -2.84 -5.17
CA SER A 28 5.36 -1.90 -5.93
C SER A 28 5.70 -2.43 -7.32
N ASP A 29 6.08 -3.70 -7.41
CA ASP A 29 6.37 -4.35 -8.69
C ASP A 29 5.14 -4.37 -9.59
N ARG A 30 3.94 -4.60 -9.03
CA ARG A 30 2.67 -4.56 -9.78
C ARG A 30 2.29 -3.15 -10.23
N PHE A 31 2.52 -2.15 -9.39
CA PHE A 31 2.35 -0.75 -9.78
C PHE A 31 3.24 -0.40 -10.98
N LYS A 32 4.52 -0.79 -10.93
CA LYS A 32 5.45 -0.59 -12.05
C LYS A 32 5.00 -1.31 -13.31
N ALA A 33 4.59 -2.57 -13.21
CA ALA A 33 4.10 -3.35 -14.35
C ALA A 33 2.85 -2.73 -15.00
N LYS A 34 2.02 -2.03 -14.23
CA LYS A 34 0.80 -1.39 -14.73
C LYS A 34 1.04 0.01 -15.33
N TYR A 35 1.87 0.84 -14.69
CA TYR A 35 1.97 2.26 -15.00
C TYR A 35 3.34 2.71 -15.53
N ALA A 36 4.36 1.91 -15.33
CA ALA A 36 5.75 2.21 -15.71
C ALA A 36 6.39 1.05 -16.49
N ASP A 37 5.61 0.36 -17.33
CA ASP A 37 6.08 -0.69 -18.22
C ASP A 37 6.94 -0.11 -19.37
N ASP A 38 7.34 -0.95 -20.32
CA ASP A 38 8.18 -0.53 -21.45
C ASP A 38 7.46 0.37 -22.47
N LYS A 39 6.13 0.48 -22.39
CA LYS A 39 5.30 1.37 -23.21
C LYS A 39 5.03 2.72 -22.53
N ALA A 40 5.32 2.82 -21.23
CA ALA A 40 5.14 4.05 -20.48
C ALA A 40 6.11 5.13 -20.95
N ASP A 41 5.76 6.38 -20.65
CA ASP A 41 6.66 7.51 -20.85
C ASP A 41 7.98 7.31 -20.11
N LYS A 42 9.11 7.57 -20.79
CA LYS A 42 10.45 7.30 -20.25
C LYS A 42 10.77 8.10 -18.98
N ASP A 43 10.33 9.37 -18.94
CA ASP A 43 10.58 10.24 -17.79
C ASP A 43 9.76 9.79 -16.59
N PHE A 44 8.50 9.41 -16.80
CA PHE A 44 7.64 8.86 -15.75
C PHE A 44 8.19 7.52 -15.22
N LYS A 45 8.63 6.64 -16.12
CA LYS A 45 9.27 5.37 -15.74
C LYS A 45 10.51 5.60 -14.88
N ALA A 46 11.41 6.51 -15.31
CA ALA A 46 12.61 6.86 -14.55
C ALA A 46 12.26 7.43 -13.16
N LEU A 47 11.23 8.28 -13.07
CA LEU A 47 10.76 8.85 -11.83
C LEU A 47 10.21 7.78 -10.86
N VAL A 48 9.43 6.82 -11.36
CA VAL A 48 8.92 5.69 -10.57
C VAL A 48 10.08 4.79 -10.09
N ASP A 49 11.09 4.57 -10.94
CA ASP A 49 12.26 3.76 -10.60
C ASP A 49 13.17 4.46 -9.57
N GLU A 50 13.25 5.78 -9.58
CA GLU A 50 13.96 6.57 -8.58
C GLU A 50 13.21 6.56 -7.24
N ALA A 51 11.90 6.81 -7.27
CA ALA A 51 11.06 6.90 -6.08
C ALA A 51 10.93 5.56 -5.32
N LYS A 52 10.92 4.43 -6.03
CA LYS A 52 10.82 3.09 -5.41
C LYS A 52 9.64 2.97 -4.43
N CYS A 53 9.93 2.82 -3.13
CA CYS A 53 8.93 2.73 -2.08
C CYS A 53 8.20 4.05 -1.83
N ASN A 54 8.79 5.20 -2.24
CA ASN A 54 8.23 6.51 -1.99
C ASN A 54 7.05 6.85 -2.93
N VAL A 55 6.76 6.01 -3.90
CA VAL A 55 5.46 6.08 -4.62
C VAL A 55 4.29 6.03 -3.65
N CYS A 56 4.42 5.25 -2.54
CA CYS A 56 3.38 5.04 -1.53
C CYS A 56 3.79 5.51 -0.12
N HIS A 57 5.07 5.76 0.12
CA HIS A 57 5.62 6.09 1.44
C HIS A 57 6.32 7.45 1.42
N VAL A 58 6.46 8.06 2.59
CA VAL A 58 7.26 9.27 2.77
C VAL A 58 8.68 8.88 3.16
N ASP A 59 9.68 9.52 2.58
CA ASP A 59 11.10 9.33 2.94
C ASP A 59 11.40 9.94 4.31
N LYS A 60 11.26 9.14 5.36
CA LYS A 60 11.55 9.46 6.78
C LYS A 60 12.22 8.26 7.43
N GLU A 61 12.76 8.44 8.64
CA GLU A 61 13.44 7.39 9.41
C GLU A 61 12.61 6.10 9.56
N ASP A 62 11.28 6.20 9.60
CA ASP A 62 10.37 5.06 9.67
C ASP A 62 9.55 4.87 8.38
N LYS A 63 10.25 4.81 7.23
CA LYS A 63 9.65 4.65 5.88
C LYS A 63 8.56 3.59 5.79
N LYS A 64 8.70 2.50 6.58
CA LYS A 64 7.75 1.38 6.53
C LYS A 64 6.40 1.70 7.16
N LYS A 65 6.30 2.75 7.98
CA LYS A 65 5.08 3.11 8.72
C LYS A 65 4.40 4.36 8.19
N VAL A 66 5.17 5.29 7.58
CA VAL A 66 4.62 6.55 7.10
C VAL A 66 4.25 6.44 5.63
N ARG A 67 2.94 6.46 5.34
CA ARG A 67 2.39 6.48 3.98
C ARG A 67 2.14 7.92 3.55
N ASN A 68 2.39 8.21 2.27
CA ASN A 68 1.89 9.43 1.64
C ASN A 68 0.38 9.32 1.34
N VAL A 69 -0.20 10.35 0.72
CA VAL A 69 -1.66 10.37 0.45
C VAL A 69 -2.11 9.22 -0.44
N TYR A 70 -1.34 8.84 -1.46
CA TYR A 70 -1.66 7.71 -2.32
C TYR A 70 -1.53 6.37 -1.56
N GLY A 71 -0.47 6.20 -0.79
CA GLY A 71 -0.26 5.00 0.01
C GLY A 71 -1.34 4.79 1.09
N LYS A 72 -1.90 5.87 1.65
CA LYS A 72 -3.05 5.82 2.57
C LYS A 72 -4.30 5.35 1.83
N ALA A 73 -4.63 5.99 0.69
CA ALA A 73 -5.79 5.62 -0.12
C ALA A 73 -5.70 4.16 -0.61
N LEU A 74 -4.51 3.70 -1.03
CA LEU A 74 -4.30 2.31 -1.42
C LEU A 74 -4.52 1.35 -0.26
N HIS A 75 -4.03 1.68 0.93
CA HIS A 75 -4.25 0.84 2.12
C HIS A 75 -5.73 0.70 2.45
N GLU A 76 -6.46 1.81 2.50
CA GLU A 76 -7.91 1.82 2.74
C GLU A 76 -8.69 1.04 1.67
N ALA A 77 -8.30 1.18 0.40
CA ALA A 77 -8.92 0.42 -0.69
C ALA A 77 -8.67 -1.09 -0.57
N LEU A 78 -7.47 -1.52 -0.17
CA LEU A 78 -7.15 -2.93 0.07
C LEU A 78 -7.93 -3.50 1.26
N GLU A 79 -8.09 -2.73 2.34
CA GLU A 79 -8.89 -3.13 3.50
C GLU A 79 -10.39 -3.24 3.15
N LYS A 80 -10.93 -2.23 2.45
CA LYS A 80 -12.32 -2.23 1.99
C LYS A 80 -12.64 -3.38 1.05
N ASP A 81 -11.71 -3.72 0.18
CA ASP A 81 -11.82 -4.87 -0.74
C ASP A 81 -11.56 -6.21 -0.02
N LYS A 82 -11.17 -6.21 1.25
CA LYS A 82 -10.73 -7.41 1.98
C LYS A 82 -9.69 -8.20 1.17
N PHE A 83 -8.70 -7.47 0.63
CA PHE A 83 -7.68 -8.05 -0.24
C PHE A 83 -6.83 -9.05 0.54
N PRO A 84 -6.68 -10.29 0.05
CA PRO A 84 -6.04 -11.38 0.78
C PRO A 84 -4.50 -11.26 0.74
N MET A 85 -3.94 -10.36 1.52
CA MET A 85 -2.50 -10.05 1.54
C MET A 85 -1.59 -11.26 1.82
N PRO A 86 -1.94 -12.20 2.74
CA PRO A 86 -1.12 -13.39 2.98
C PRO A 86 -1.03 -14.31 1.76
N GLU A 87 -2.15 -14.51 1.08
CA GLU A 87 -2.26 -15.34 -0.12
C GLU A 87 -1.58 -14.67 -1.32
N PHE A 88 -1.76 -13.35 -1.46
CA PHE A 88 -1.09 -12.56 -2.49
C PHE A 88 0.44 -12.66 -2.39
N LYS A 89 1.00 -12.68 -1.18
CA LYS A 89 2.44 -12.87 -0.99
C LYS A 89 2.96 -14.22 -1.53
N LYS A 90 2.11 -15.24 -1.50
CA LYS A 90 2.48 -16.59 -1.97
C LYS A 90 2.24 -16.74 -3.46
N GLU A 91 1.14 -16.19 -3.98
CA GLU A 91 0.68 -16.35 -5.35
C GLU A 91 0.33 -14.98 -5.98
N PRO A 92 1.30 -14.08 -6.20
CA PRO A 92 1.02 -12.68 -6.62
C PRO A 92 0.29 -12.60 -7.97
N GLU A 93 0.57 -13.49 -8.90
CA GLU A 93 -0.06 -13.47 -10.22
C GLU A 93 -1.56 -13.80 -10.16
N LYS A 94 -1.98 -14.66 -9.25
CA LYS A 94 -3.39 -15.02 -9.06
C LYS A 94 -4.27 -13.82 -8.69
N TYR A 95 -3.71 -12.85 -7.99
CA TYR A 95 -4.42 -11.66 -7.51
C TYR A 95 -4.06 -10.39 -8.31
N ALA A 96 -3.28 -10.55 -9.37
CA ALA A 96 -2.79 -9.44 -10.18
C ALA A 96 -3.91 -8.59 -10.77
N GLU A 97 -4.92 -9.21 -11.38
CA GLU A 97 -6.10 -8.55 -11.95
C GLU A 97 -6.86 -7.76 -10.89
N ARG A 98 -7.15 -8.38 -9.75
CA ARG A 98 -7.86 -7.74 -8.65
C ARG A 98 -7.12 -6.53 -8.10
N LEU A 99 -5.79 -6.62 -7.97
CA LEU A 99 -4.96 -5.48 -7.56
C LEU A 99 -4.95 -4.37 -8.63
N ASN A 100 -4.93 -4.73 -9.91
CA ASN A 100 -5.03 -3.78 -11.01
C ASN A 100 -6.36 -3.03 -11.02
N GLU A 101 -7.47 -3.69 -10.66
CA GLU A 101 -8.79 -3.04 -10.50
C GLU A 101 -8.79 -2.04 -9.34
N ILE A 102 -8.16 -2.38 -8.22
CA ILE A 102 -8.00 -1.47 -7.08
C ILE A 102 -7.20 -0.24 -7.51
N PHE A 103 -6.06 -0.41 -8.18
CA PHE A 103 -5.29 0.70 -8.72
C PHE A 103 -6.12 1.59 -9.66
N LYS A 104 -6.92 0.99 -10.57
CA LYS A 104 -7.78 1.72 -11.48
C LYS A 104 -8.85 2.54 -10.77
N LYS A 105 -9.44 2.01 -9.70
CA LYS A 105 -10.40 2.77 -8.87
C LYS A 105 -9.71 3.98 -8.22
N LEU A 106 -8.48 3.81 -7.74
CA LEU A 106 -7.71 4.89 -7.13
C LEU A 106 -7.35 6.02 -8.09
N GLU A 107 -7.29 5.76 -9.41
CA GLU A 107 -7.06 6.84 -10.39
C GLU A 107 -8.09 7.97 -10.26
N GLY A 108 -9.33 7.66 -9.88
CA GLY A 108 -10.40 8.64 -9.67
C GLY A 108 -10.41 9.32 -8.30
N GLU A 109 -9.62 8.84 -7.34
CA GLU A 109 -9.57 9.40 -6.00
C GLU A 109 -8.78 10.72 -5.97
N LYS A 110 -9.12 11.57 -4.99
CA LYS A 110 -8.52 12.90 -4.86
C LYS A 110 -7.04 12.82 -4.48
N SER A 111 -6.22 13.53 -5.23
CA SER A 111 -4.82 13.82 -4.85
C SER A 111 -4.75 15.02 -3.90
N ALA A 112 -3.57 15.29 -3.35
CA ALA A 112 -3.31 16.51 -2.58
C ALA A 112 -2.94 17.72 -3.47
N ASP A 113 -2.95 17.55 -4.79
CA ASP A 113 -2.52 18.56 -5.76
C ASP A 113 -3.75 19.33 -6.28
N GLU A 114 -3.74 20.66 -6.13
CA GLU A 114 -4.85 21.51 -6.60
C GLU A 114 -4.99 21.54 -8.13
N LYS A 115 -3.87 21.40 -8.85
CA LYS A 115 -3.84 21.40 -10.32
C LYS A 115 -4.24 20.06 -10.90
N ASN A 116 -3.70 18.97 -10.34
CA ASN A 116 -3.97 17.59 -10.77
C ASN A 116 -4.84 16.92 -9.69
N LYS A 117 -6.16 17.15 -9.78
CA LYS A 117 -7.12 16.85 -8.72
C LYS A 117 -7.23 15.39 -8.31
N THR A 118 -6.87 14.46 -9.22
CA THR A 118 -6.94 13.02 -8.94
C THR A 118 -5.56 12.37 -9.07
N PHE A 119 -5.41 11.18 -8.50
CA PHE A 119 -4.17 10.41 -8.68
C PHE A 119 -3.93 10.07 -10.16
N GLY A 120 -4.99 9.79 -10.91
CA GLY A 120 -4.90 9.55 -12.35
C GLY A 120 -4.45 10.79 -13.14
N ASP A 121 -4.92 11.99 -12.77
CA ASP A 121 -4.49 13.23 -13.42
C ASP A 121 -3.00 13.50 -13.17
N ARG A 122 -2.50 13.25 -11.95
CA ARG A 122 -1.07 13.33 -11.66
C ARG A 122 -0.25 12.41 -12.53
N MET A 123 -0.64 11.14 -12.62
CA MET A 123 0.08 10.15 -13.45
C MET A 123 0.05 10.51 -14.94
N LYS A 124 -1.07 11.02 -15.46
CA LYS A 124 -1.16 11.55 -16.85
C LYS A 124 -0.24 12.76 -17.06
N ALA A 125 -0.05 13.59 -16.03
CA ALA A 125 0.90 14.70 -16.03
C ALA A 125 2.34 14.25 -15.78
N LYS A 126 2.63 12.95 -15.77
CA LYS A 126 3.96 12.34 -15.50
C LYS A 126 4.49 12.64 -14.10
N LEU A 127 3.59 12.79 -13.14
CA LEU A 127 3.91 13.01 -11.73
C LEU A 127 3.57 11.75 -10.91
N LEU A 128 4.30 11.51 -9.83
CA LEU A 128 3.96 10.44 -8.88
C LEU A 128 2.60 10.72 -8.22
N PRO A 129 1.76 9.72 -8.01
CA PRO A 129 0.41 9.93 -7.50
C PRO A 129 0.40 10.50 -6.07
N GLY A 130 1.36 10.12 -5.23
CA GLY A 130 1.37 10.44 -3.81
C GLY A 130 2.18 11.67 -3.40
N GLY A 131 2.88 12.33 -4.32
CA GLY A 131 3.75 13.46 -4.00
C GLY A 131 4.94 13.61 -4.96
N ASP A 132 6.09 13.99 -4.43
CA ASP A 132 7.37 14.00 -5.14
C ASP A 132 8.13 12.65 -4.99
N LYS A 133 9.39 12.60 -5.43
CA LYS A 133 10.25 11.40 -5.32
C LYS A 133 10.57 10.99 -3.87
N ASP A 134 10.39 11.90 -2.94
CA ASP A 134 10.55 11.66 -1.50
C ASP A 134 9.21 11.32 -0.83
N GLY A 135 8.11 11.30 -1.60
CA GLY A 135 6.76 11.00 -1.14
C GLY A 135 6.08 12.14 -0.37
N LYS A 136 6.54 13.39 -0.60
CA LYS A 136 6.02 14.61 0.06
C LYS A 136 5.05 15.37 -0.84
#